data_477d02d47e5ae32a32110ab4d8b559c3
#
_entry.id   477d02d47e5ae32a32110ab4d8b559c3
#
_cell.length_a   1.000
_cell.length_b   1.000
_cell.length_c   1.000
_cell.angle_alpha   90.00
_cell.angle_beta   90.00
_cell.angle_gamma   90.00
#
_symmetry.space_group_name_H-M   'P 1'
#
loop_
_entity.id
_entity.type
_entity.pdbx_description
1 polymer ?
#
loop_
_entity_poly.entity_id
_entity_poly.type
_entity_poly.pdbx_seq_one_letter_code
_entity_poly.pdbx_strand_id
1 'polypeptide(L)'
;MEDKPFYHAVGKEIDIFKIVFENKLPLLLKGPTGTGKSRFVEFMAHELDKKLITISCHEETSSTDLIGRFIIKGAETIWLDGPLTTAVKNGYILYLDEVAEARPDVVVAIHSLTDHRRELFIDKLGETYKAHNDFM
;
A
#
# COMPACT_ATOMS: atom_id res chain seq x y z
N MET A 1 14.80 16.11 8.07
CA MET A 1 13.39 16.20 8.44
C MET A 1 12.58 16.61 7.23
N GLU A 2 11.67 15.77 6.81
CA GLU A 2 10.83 16.08 5.66
C GLU A 2 9.80 17.15 6.04
N ASP A 3 9.59 18.11 5.14
CA ASP A 3 8.59 19.14 5.36
C ASP A 3 7.20 18.54 5.29
N LYS A 4 6.29 19.03 6.15
CA LYS A 4 4.91 18.58 6.14
C LYS A 4 4.24 18.99 4.82
N PRO A 5 3.65 18.06 4.07
CA PRO A 5 2.93 18.40 2.85
C PRO A 5 1.79 19.36 3.14
N PHE A 6 1.62 20.34 2.25
CA PHE A 6 0.50 21.27 2.37
C PHE A 6 -0.79 20.61 1.89
N TYR A 7 -1.81 20.66 2.74
CA TYR A 7 -3.14 20.17 2.41
C TYR A 7 -4.21 21.00 3.09
N HIS A 8 -5.20 21.43 2.31
CA HIS A 8 -6.33 22.19 2.81
C HIS A 8 -7.57 21.28 2.88
N ALA A 9 -8.03 21.00 4.10
CA ALA A 9 -9.18 20.14 4.32
C ALA A 9 -10.47 20.85 3.87
N VAL A 10 -11.29 20.15 3.07
CA VAL A 10 -12.57 20.68 2.58
C VAL A 10 -13.78 20.00 3.20
N GLY A 11 -13.58 18.99 4.06
CA GLY A 11 -14.65 18.24 4.71
C GLY A 11 -14.14 17.47 5.91
N LYS A 12 -14.70 16.29 6.12
CA LYS A 12 -14.35 15.42 7.26
C LYS A 12 -13.34 14.34 6.88
N GLU A 13 -12.66 14.46 5.75
CA GLU A 13 -11.78 13.44 5.23
C GLU A 13 -10.64 13.10 6.19
N ILE A 14 -10.10 14.08 6.92
CA ILE A 14 -9.03 13.86 7.89
C ILE A 14 -9.51 12.97 9.03
N ASP A 15 -10.68 13.29 9.59
CA ASP A 15 -11.25 12.50 10.69
C ASP A 15 -11.60 11.08 10.24
N ILE A 16 -12.15 10.94 9.04
CA ILE A 16 -12.50 9.63 8.48
C ILE A 16 -11.24 8.79 8.30
N PHE A 17 -10.18 9.38 7.77
CA PHE A 17 -8.92 8.67 7.56
C PHE A 17 -8.36 8.15 8.88
N LYS A 18 -8.37 8.98 9.92
CA LYS A 18 -7.88 8.59 11.24
C LYS A 18 -8.67 7.43 11.82
N ILE A 19 -10.00 7.46 11.71
CA ILE A 19 -10.86 6.38 12.19
C ILE A 19 -10.58 5.08 11.44
N VAL A 20 -10.46 5.16 10.12
CA VAL A 20 -10.17 4.00 9.28
C VAL A 20 -8.81 3.40 9.65
N PHE A 21 -7.81 4.24 9.85
CA PHE A 21 -6.47 3.80 10.25
C PHE A 21 -6.49 3.10 11.60
N GLU A 22 -7.15 3.68 12.60
CA GLU A 22 -7.24 3.11 13.95
C GLU A 22 -7.96 1.77 13.97
N ASN A 23 -8.94 1.59 13.09
CA ASN A 23 -9.69 0.35 12.98
C ASN A 23 -9.10 -0.65 11.98
N LYS A 24 -7.94 -0.32 11.38
CA LYS A 24 -7.20 -1.19 10.47
C LYS A 24 -8.03 -1.60 9.24
N LEU A 25 -8.78 -0.65 8.71
CA LEU A 25 -9.63 -0.85 7.54
C LEU A 25 -8.98 -0.28 6.29
N PRO A 26 -9.26 -0.83 5.11
CA PRO A 26 -8.86 -0.20 3.86
C PRO A 26 -9.73 1.01 3.57
N LEU A 27 -9.19 1.98 2.85
CA LEU A 27 -9.91 3.18 2.46
C LEU A 27 -9.86 3.35 0.95
N LEU A 28 -11.02 3.57 0.34
CA LEU A 28 -11.13 3.88 -1.08
C LEU A 28 -11.35 5.38 -1.26
N LEU A 29 -10.43 6.01 -1.99
CA LEU A 29 -10.55 7.42 -2.34
C LEU A 29 -11.12 7.55 -3.75
N LYS A 30 -12.25 8.21 -3.86
CA LYS A 30 -12.91 8.45 -5.14
C LYS A 30 -12.76 9.90 -5.56
N GLY A 31 -12.55 10.12 -6.83
CA GLY A 31 -12.46 11.44 -7.41
C GLY A 31 -11.67 11.42 -8.71
N PRO A 32 -11.87 12.40 -9.58
CA PRO A 32 -11.12 12.48 -10.83
C PRO A 32 -9.66 12.79 -10.57
N THR A 33 -8.81 12.52 -11.57
CA THR A 33 -7.39 12.86 -11.52
C THR A 33 -7.23 14.36 -11.27
N GLY A 34 -6.28 14.71 -10.42
CA GLY A 34 -5.98 16.12 -10.13
C GLY A 34 -6.80 16.71 -8.99
N THR A 35 -7.55 15.89 -8.24
CA THR A 35 -8.34 16.37 -7.11
C THR A 35 -7.58 16.43 -5.78
N GLY A 36 -6.27 16.13 -5.80
CA GLY A 36 -5.44 16.19 -4.60
C GLY A 36 -5.43 14.94 -3.74
N LYS A 37 -5.88 13.79 -4.29
CA LYS A 37 -5.89 12.52 -3.54
C LYS A 37 -4.52 12.11 -3.03
N SER A 38 -3.51 12.16 -3.90
CA SER A 38 -2.14 11.80 -3.52
C SER A 38 -1.59 12.72 -2.44
N ARG A 39 -1.84 14.02 -2.56
CA ARG A 39 -1.41 15.01 -1.57
C ARG A 39 -2.09 14.77 -0.23
N PHE A 40 -3.36 14.41 -0.25
CA PHE A 40 -4.11 14.09 0.97
C PHE A 40 -3.48 12.89 1.69
N VAL A 41 -3.15 11.83 0.97
CA VAL A 41 -2.54 10.63 1.56
C VAL A 41 -1.16 10.96 2.14
N GLU A 42 -0.36 11.73 1.41
CA GLU A 42 0.95 12.19 1.89
C GLU A 42 0.82 13.01 3.19
N PHE A 43 -0.16 13.91 3.24
CA PHE A 43 -0.45 14.71 4.42
C PHE A 43 -0.82 13.81 5.61
N MET A 44 -1.72 12.83 5.39
CA MET A 44 -2.16 11.95 6.47
C MET A 44 -1.05 11.03 6.96
N ALA A 45 -0.19 10.54 6.08
CA ALA A 45 0.96 9.75 6.49
C ALA A 45 1.89 10.55 7.38
N HIS A 46 2.11 11.81 7.05
CA HIS A 46 2.92 12.71 7.87
C HIS A 46 2.26 12.97 9.23
N GLU A 47 0.94 13.23 9.25
CA GLU A 47 0.19 13.47 10.49
C GLU A 47 0.23 12.26 11.44
N LEU A 48 0.21 11.06 10.90
CA LEU A 48 0.23 9.82 11.68
C LEU A 48 1.66 9.33 11.96
N ASP A 49 2.66 10.07 11.50
CA ASP A 49 4.08 9.71 11.63
C ASP A 49 4.36 8.30 11.08
N LYS A 50 3.81 8.03 9.89
CA LYS A 50 3.99 6.76 9.19
C LYS A 50 4.64 6.97 7.85
N LYS A 51 5.43 5.99 7.43
CA LYS A 51 6.03 5.99 6.11
C LYS A 51 4.97 5.63 5.07
N LEU A 52 4.97 6.34 3.96
CA LEU A 52 4.04 6.11 2.85
C LEU A 52 4.79 5.45 1.70
N ILE A 53 4.20 4.40 1.15
CA ILE A 53 4.64 3.82 -0.11
C ILE A 53 3.51 4.04 -1.12
N THR A 54 3.80 4.72 -2.22
CA THR A 54 2.85 4.99 -3.28
C THR A 54 3.19 4.12 -4.49
N ILE A 55 2.18 3.43 -5.01
CA ILE A 55 2.32 2.58 -6.19
C ILE A 55 1.29 3.04 -7.22
N SER A 56 1.76 3.38 -8.42
CA SER A 56 0.88 3.65 -9.55
C SER A 56 0.58 2.34 -10.26
N CYS A 57 -0.68 1.94 -10.26
CA CYS A 57 -1.11 0.72 -10.94
C CYS A 57 -1.37 1.01 -12.42
N HIS A 58 -0.96 0.11 -13.30
CA HIS A 58 -1.26 0.18 -14.72
C HIS A 58 -1.31 -1.23 -15.30
N GLU A 59 -1.65 -1.35 -16.57
CA GLU A 59 -1.87 -2.66 -17.21
C GLU A 59 -0.66 -3.59 -17.15
N GLU A 60 0.55 -3.03 -17.09
CA GLU A 60 1.78 -3.81 -17.05
C GLU A 60 2.25 -4.13 -15.64
N THR A 61 1.65 -3.52 -14.62
CA THR A 61 1.99 -3.79 -13.22
C THR A 61 1.49 -5.18 -12.83
N SER A 62 2.41 -6.06 -12.44
CA SER A 62 2.08 -7.43 -12.05
C SER A 62 2.21 -7.64 -10.55
N SER A 63 1.65 -8.75 -10.05
CA SER A 63 1.84 -9.12 -8.65
C SER A 63 3.32 -9.33 -8.32
N THR A 64 4.12 -9.81 -9.28
CA THR A 64 5.57 -9.96 -9.11
C THR A 64 6.24 -8.63 -8.83
N ASP A 65 5.82 -7.56 -9.51
CA ASP A 65 6.37 -6.23 -9.28
C ASP A 65 6.07 -5.71 -7.87
N LEU A 66 4.91 -6.04 -7.33
CA LEU A 66 4.45 -5.55 -6.03
C LEU A 66 4.92 -6.43 -4.86
N ILE A 67 4.87 -7.73 -5.02
CA ILE A 67 5.16 -8.70 -3.95
C ILE A 67 6.65 -8.95 -3.80
N GLY A 68 7.36 -9.12 -4.91
CA GLY A 68 8.78 -9.38 -4.89
C GLY A 68 9.18 -10.43 -5.90
N ARG A 69 10.47 -10.66 -5.98
CA ARG A 69 11.06 -11.60 -6.95
C ARG A 69 12.39 -12.14 -6.46
N PHE A 70 12.80 -13.24 -7.05
CA PHE A 70 14.15 -13.75 -6.88
C PHE A 70 15.10 -13.00 -7.81
N ILE A 71 16.28 -12.66 -7.29
CA ILE A 71 17.37 -12.09 -8.09
C ILE A 71 18.59 -12.99 -7.92
N ILE A 72 19.45 -12.96 -8.93
CA ILE A 72 20.72 -13.69 -8.89
C ILE A 72 21.80 -12.69 -8.50
N LYS A 73 22.52 -13.00 -7.41
CA LYS A 73 23.63 -12.16 -6.94
C LYS A 73 24.84 -13.08 -6.75
N GLY A 74 25.80 -12.99 -7.69
CA GLY A 74 26.91 -13.92 -7.74
C GLY A 74 26.42 -15.33 -8.04
N ALA A 75 26.75 -16.30 -7.19
CA ALA A 75 26.32 -17.68 -7.32
C ALA A 75 25.04 -18.00 -6.52
N GLU A 76 24.45 -16.98 -5.87
CA GLU A 76 23.29 -17.15 -5.01
C GLU A 76 22.02 -16.58 -5.60
N THR A 77 20.89 -17.23 -5.29
CA THR A 77 19.57 -16.72 -5.60
C THR A 77 18.99 -16.10 -4.33
N ILE A 78 18.64 -14.82 -4.39
CA ILE A 78 18.17 -14.05 -3.23
C ILE A 78 16.76 -13.55 -3.51
N TRP A 79 15.89 -13.64 -2.50
CA TRP A 79 14.56 -13.05 -2.56
C TRP A 79 14.64 -11.55 -2.24
N LEU A 80 13.98 -10.74 -3.07
CA LEU A 80 13.88 -9.30 -2.87
C LEU A 80 12.42 -8.90 -2.72
N ASP A 81 12.05 -8.39 -1.54
CA ASP A 81 10.68 -7.94 -1.28
C ASP A 81 10.32 -6.76 -2.18
N GLY A 82 9.11 -6.80 -2.75
CA GLY A 82 8.54 -5.67 -3.47
C GLY A 82 7.95 -4.65 -2.51
N PRO A 83 7.45 -3.52 -3.05
CA PRO A 83 6.92 -2.45 -2.20
C PRO A 83 5.70 -2.86 -1.38
N LEU A 84 4.82 -3.70 -1.90
CA LEU A 84 3.66 -4.19 -1.16
C LEU A 84 4.10 -5.01 0.06
N THR A 85 4.99 -5.98 -0.14
CA THR A 85 5.50 -6.83 0.94
C THR A 85 6.23 -6.01 1.99
N THR A 86 7.03 -5.05 1.56
CA THR A 86 7.74 -4.14 2.47
C THR A 86 6.76 -3.37 3.36
N ALA A 87 5.70 -2.82 2.77
CA ALA A 87 4.69 -2.07 3.53
C ALA A 87 3.96 -2.97 4.53
N VAL A 88 3.59 -4.18 4.11
CA VAL A 88 2.87 -5.15 4.95
C VAL A 88 3.71 -5.55 6.16
N LYS A 89 4.99 -5.86 5.95
CA LYS A 89 5.87 -6.31 7.03
C LYS A 89 6.24 -5.22 8.01
N ASN A 90 6.33 -3.98 7.54
CA ASN A 90 6.85 -2.87 8.36
C ASN A 90 5.77 -1.95 8.92
N GLY A 91 4.51 -2.17 8.55
CA GLY A 91 3.41 -1.35 9.04
C GLY A 91 3.33 0.02 8.41
N TYR A 92 3.68 0.13 7.14
CA TYR A 92 3.61 1.38 6.40
C TYR A 92 2.21 1.61 5.84
N ILE A 93 1.92 2.84 5.45
CA ILE A 93 0.70 3.15 4.69
C ILE A 93 0.99 2.88 3.22
N LEU A 94 0.15 2.08 2.59
CA LEU A 94 0.26 1.75 1.17
C LEU A 94 -0.85 2.48 0.41
N TYR A 95 -0.46 3.29 -0.56
CA TYR A 95 -1.40 3.99 -1.43
C TYR A 95 -1.28 3.42 -2.85
N LEU A 96 -2.39 2.84 -3.31
CA LEU A 96 -2.48 2.30 -4.67
C LEU A 96 -3.23 3.30 -5.53
N ASP A 97 -2.50 4.03 -6.35
CA ASP A 97 -3.09 4.99 -7.27
C ASP A 97 -3.54 4.27 -8.54
N GLU A 98 -4.69 4.70 -9.06
CA GLU A 98 -5.27 4.13 -10.28
C GLU A 98 -5.51 2.62 -10.20
N VAL A 99 -6.02 2.15 -9.05
CA VAL A 99 -6.24 0.72 -8.79
C VAL A 99 -7.20 0.08 -9.80
N ALA A 100 -8.10 0.86 -10.40
CA ALA A 100 -9.02 0.36 -11.43
C ALA A 100 -8.28 -0.14 -12.68
N GLU A 101 -7.07 0.34 -12.93
CA GLU A 101 -6.23 -0.08 -14.05
C GLU A 101 -5.36 -1.30 -13.71
N ALA A 102 -5.43 -1.79 -12.46
CA ALA A 102 -4.61 -2.90 -12.02
C ALA A 102 -5.00 -4.22 -12.68
N ARG A 103 -4.01 -5.07 -12.91
CA ARG A 103 -4.25 -6.42 -13.44
C ARG A 103 -5.03 -7.26 -12.43
N PRO A 104 -5.80 -8.27 -12.90
CA PRO A 104 -6.53 -9.16 -12.00
C PRO A 104 -5.65 -9.86 -10.95
N ASP A 105 -4.43 -10.24 -11.30
CA ASP A 105 -3.51 -10.90 -10.35
C ASP A 105 -3.12 -9.97 -9.21
N VAL A 106 -2.99 -8.68 -9.47
CA VAL A 106 -2.72 -7.66 -8.45
C VAL A 106 -3.90 -7.51 -7.50
N VAL A 107 -5.12 -7.46 -8.05
CA VAL A 107 -6.35 -7.33 -7.27
C VAL A 107 -6.52 -8.54 -6.33
N VAL A 108 -6.26 -9.74 -6.82
CA VAL A 108 -6.35 -10.96 -6.01
C VAL A 108 -5.32 -10.92 -4.86
N ALA A 109 -4.10 -10.47 -5.12
CA ALA A 109 -3.07 -10.35 -4.09
C ALA A 109 -3.46 -9.38 -2.97
N ILE A 110 -4.23 -8.34 -3.31
CA ILE A 110 -4.66 -7.32 -2.35
C ILE A 110 -5.86 -7.78 -1.50
N HIS A 111 -6.73 -8.63 -2.03
CA HIS A 111 -7.97 -9.03 -1.36
C HIS A 111 -7.77 -9.55 0.07
N SER A 112 -6.82 -10.42 0.28
CA SER A 112 -6.56 -11.00 1.60
C SER A 112 -6.00 -9.99 2.60
N LEU A 113 -5.46 -8.88 2.10
CA LEU A 113 -4.97 -7.78 2.94
C LEU A 113 -6.07 -6.80 3.31
N THR A 114 -7.09 -6.67 2.47
CA THR A 114 -8.18 -5.70 2.67
C THR A 114 -9.38 -6.28 3.41
N ASP A 115 -9.41 -7.59 3.62
CA ASP A 115 -10.45 -8.22 4.41
C ASP A 115 -9.96 -8.47 5.85
N HIS A 116 -10.76 -9.17 6.65
CA HIS A 116 -10.46 -9.43 8.07
C HIS A 116 -9.19 -10.26 8.30
N ARG A 117 -8.73 -10.99 7.29
CA ARG A 117 -7.54 -11.84 7.42
C ARG A 117 -6.26 -11.02 7.55
N ARG A 118 -6.15 -9.92 6.82
CA ARG A 118 -4.98 -9.05 6.79
C ARG A 118 -3.69 -9.86 6.56
N GLU A 119 -3.71 -10.73 5.56
CA GLU A 119 -2.61 -11.64 5.25
C GLU A 119 -2.14 -11.48 3.82
N LEU A 120 -0.84 -11.66 3.61
CA LEU A 120 -0.24 -11.71 2.27
C LEU A 120 0.39 -13.08 2.06
N PHE A 121 -0.12 -13.82 1.09
CA PHE A 121 0.47 -15.10 0.68
C PHE A 121 1.45 -14.84 -0.46
N ILE A 122 2.69 -15.30 -0.28
CA ILE A 122 3.73 -15.19 -1.30
C ILE A 122 3.92 -16.57 -1.91
N ASP A 123 3.32 -16.78 -3.07
CA ASP A 123 3.29 -18.07 -3.76
C ASP A 123 4.69 -18.64 -4.01
N LYS A 124 5.60 -17.82 -4.50
CA LYS A 124 6.98 -18.23 -4.82
C LYS A 124 7.77 -18.68 -3.60
N LEU A 125 7.42 -18.24 -2.41
CA LEU A 125 8.05 -18.64 -1.16
C LEU A 125 7.23 -19.69 -0.41
N GLY A 126 5.97 -19.88 -0.78
CA GLY A 126 5.05 -20.77 -0.07
C GLY A 126 4.78 -20.30 1.35
N GLU A 127 4.87 -19.01 1.63
CA GLU A 127 4.72 -18.45 2.96
C GLU A 127 3.59 -17.43 3.03
N THR A 128 2.93 -17.37 4.20
CA THR A 128 1.89 -16.39 4.49
C THR A 128 2.41 -15.43 5.57
N TYR A 129 2.32 -14.13 5.30
CA TYR A 129 2.70 -13.10 6.26
C TYR A 129 1.48 -12.34 6.74
N LYS A 130 1.34 -12.20 8.04
CA LYS A 130 0.31 -11.32 8.60
C LYS A 130 0.78 -9.87 8.50
N ALA A 131 -0.14 -8.98 8.17
CA ALA A 131 0.17 -7.58 8.10
C ALA A 131 0.54 -7.06 9.49
N HIS A 132 1.54 -6.18 9.54
CA HIS A 132 1.89 -5.47 10.75
C HIS A 132 0.67 -4.69 11.27
N ASN A 133 0.53 -4.57 12.58
CA ASN A 133 -0.62 -3.88 13.18
C ASN A 133 -0.84 -2.47 12.64
N ASP A 134 0.21 -1.78 12.25
CA ASP A 134 0.13 -0.40 11.74
C ASP A 134 -0.09 -0.32 10.23
N PHE A 135 -0.11 -1.45 9.53
CA PHE A 135 -0.32 -1.46 8.09
C PHE A 135 -1.72 -0.98 7.71
N MET A 136 -1.75 -0.12 6.68
CA MET A 136 -3.00 0.39 6.12
C MET A 136 -2.94 0.45 4.59
#